data_61885e39080871b8a31887011f859a78
#
_entry.id   61885e39080871b8a31887011f859a78
#
_cell.length_a   1.000
_cell.length_b   1.000
_cell.length_c   1.000
_cell.angle_alpha   90.00
_cell.angle_beta   90.00
_cell.angle_gamma   90.00
#
_symmetry.space_group_name_H-M   'P 1'
#
loop_
_entity.id
_entity.type
_entity.pdbx_description
1 polymer ?
#
loop_
_entity_poly.entity_id
_entity_poly.type
_entity_poly.pdbx_seq_one_letter_code
_entity_poly.pdbx_strand_id
1 'polypeptide(L)'
;DAAHLFTPAGGMGYNTAIEDSVNLSWKIAAVLKGYAGEALLESYEAERRAVAIRNTGYARAFADSLGNFVAKPELEQETPEGDDARRIAGDYYNKHARAEFNIPGFTLGARYDGSPVILSDGTQPPPDGPNIYHPSACPGGRAPHLWLKDGSSLYDHFGFEWTLLCMGDADASQFEAAAAAAGLPLKVLRIVDTELRDLYESDLALIRPDQVVAWRDKGSRIEADRVIAQATGRSL
;
A
#
# COMPACT_ATOMS: atom_id res chain seq x y z
N ASP A 1 -15.61 13.09 -5.32
CA ASP A 1 -16.82 13.40 -4.53
C ASP A 1 -17.92 12.31 -4.69
N ALA A 2 -17.83 11.45 -5.70
CA ALA A 2 -18.82 10.37 -5.87
C ALA A 2 -18.63 9.23 -4.85
N ALA A 3 -17.40 8.95 -4.46
CA ALA A 3 -17.06 7.85 -3.56
C ALA A 3 -16.68 8.34 -2.15
N HIS A 4 -16.03 9.49 -2.02
CA HIS A 4 -15.57 10.04 -0.75
C HIS A 4 -15.36 11.55 -0.81
N LEU A 5 -15.54 12.20 0.34
CA LEU A 5 -15.29 13.63 0.54
C LEU A 5 -14.18 13.81 1.59
N PHE A 6 -13.23 14.67 1.27
CA PHE A 6 -12.10 14.99 2.14
C PHE A 6 -12.10 16.44 2.57
N THR A 7 -11.64 16.70 3.80
CA THR A 7 -11.11 18.01 4.12
C THR A 7 -9.81 18.22 3.32
N PRO A 8 -9.44 19.46 2.95
CA PRO A 8 -8.24 19.70 2.13
C PRO A 8 -6.92 19.45 2.87
N ALA A 9 -6.96 19.23 4.20
CA ALA A 9 -5.79 18.98 5.03
C ALA A 9 -4.97 17.78 4.52
N GLY A 10 -3.66 17.95 4.44
CA GLY A 10 -2.71 16.93 3.99
C GLY A 10 -2.77 16.59 2.50
N GLY A 11 -3.64 17.19 1.69
CA GLY A 11 -3.78 16.90 0.26
C GLY A 11 -4.23 15.47 -0.06
N MET A 12 -4.93 14.81 0.86
CA MET A 12 -5.20 13.37 0.82
C MET A 12 -6.25 12.97 -0.21
N GLY A 13 -7.24 13.85 -0.50
CA GLY A 13 -8.37 13.50 -1.35
C GLY A 13 -7.98 13.17 -2.78
N TYR A 14 -7.17 14.03 -3.40
CA TYR A 14 -6.69 13.81 -4.77
C TYR A 14 -5.83 12.53 -4.89
N ASN A 15 -4.92 12.34 -3.95
CA ASN A 15 -4.04 11.16 -3.94
C ASN A 15 -4.84 9.87 -3.75
N THR A 16 -5.83 9.85 -2.86
CA THR A 16 -6.72 8.69 -2.69
C THR A 16 -7.52 8.39 -3.96
N ALA A 17 -7.99 9.43 -4.68
CA ALA A 17 -8.70 9.24 -5.96
C ALA A 17 -7.80 8.68 -7.07
N ILE A 18 -6.51 9.07 -7.10
CA ILE A 18 -5.53 8.46 -8.03
C ILE A 18 -5.33 6.98 -7.70
N GLU A 19 -5.16 6.64 -6.43
CA GLU A 19 -5.02 5.23 -6.01
C GLU A 19 -6.27 4.41 -6.34
N ASP A 20 -7.49 4.97 -6.19
CA ASP A 20 -8.73 4.32 -6.61
C ASP A 20 -8.70 4.00 -8.10
N SER A 21 -8.28 4.98 -8.91
CA SER A 21 -8.18 4.83 -10.36
C SER A 21 -7.15 3.77 -10.75
N VAL A 22 -5.98 3.76 -10.09
CA VAL A 22 -4.94 2.74 -10.31
C VAL A 22 -5.47 1.35 -9.96
N ASN A 23 -6.07 1.18 -8.76
CA ASN A 23 -6.60 -0.11 -8.32
C ASN A 23 -7.69 -0.65 -9.26
N LEU A 24 -8.61 0.20 -9.71
CA LEU A 24 -9.71 -0.22 -10.58
C LEU A 24 -9.25 -0.49 -12.02
N SER A 25 -8.35 0.33 -12.57
CA SER A 25 -7.98 0.28 -13.99
C SER A 25 -7.35 -1.05 -14.39
N TRP A 26 -6.37 -1.55 -13.60
CA TRP A 26 -5.74 -2.83 -13.91
C TRP A 26 -6.70 -4.00 -13.73
N LYS A 27 -7.63 -3.94 -12.78
CA LYS A 27 -8.65 -4.97 -12.56
C LYS A 27 -9.61 -5.06 -13.75
N ILE A 28 -10.10 -3.91 -14.23
CA ILE A 28 -10.94 -3.86 -15.45
C ILE A 28 -10.15 -4.43 -16.64
N ALA A 29 -8.89 -4.00 -16.82
CA ALA A 29 -8.07 -4.48 -17.92
C ALA A 29 -7.86 -6.01 -17.84
N ALA A 30 -7.63 -6.57 -16.66
CA ALA A 30 -7.44 -8.00 -16.43
C ALA A 30 -8.68 -8.82 -16.82
N VAL A 31 -9.87 -8.36 -16.40
CA VAL A 31 -11.14 -9.02 -16.74
C VAL A 31 -11.43 -8.92 -18.23
N LEU A 32 -11.27 -7.74 -18.86
CA LEU A 32 -11.49 -7.56 -20.30
C LEU A 32 -10.52 -8.36 -21.16
N LYS A 33 -9.30 -8.56 -20.71
CA LYS A 33 -8.29 -9.42 -21.37
C LYS A 33 -8.56 -10.93 -21.14
N GLY A 34 -9.48 -11.29 -20.24
CA GLY A 34 -9.94 -12.67 -20.03
C GLY A 34 -9.05 -13.54 -19.12
N TYR A 35 -8.02 -12.97 -18.48
CA TYR A 35 -7.18 -13.72 -17.54
C TYR A 35 -7.59 -13.57 -16.07
N ALA A 36 -8.63 -12.78 -15.77
CA ALA A 36 -9.19 -12.62 -14.44
C ALA A 36 -10.70 -12.82 -14.42
N GLY A 37 -11.24 -13.22 -13.26
CA GLY A 37 -12.67 -13.37 -13.04
C GLY A 37 -13.34 -12.10 -12.52
N GLU A 38 -14.68 -12.06 -12.54
CA GLU A 38 -15.46 -10.90 -12.08
C GLU A 38 -15.26 -10.60 -10.60
N ALA A 39 -14.96 -11.61 -9.76
CA ALA A 39 -14.67 -11.42 -8.36
C ALA A 39 -13.43 -10.51 -8.11
N LEU A 40 -12.56 -10.35 -9.11
CA LEU A 40 -11.49 -9.35 -9.05
C LEU A 40 -12.05 -7.93 -9.03
N LEU A 41 -13.13 -7.63 -9.77
CA LEU A 41 -13.78 -6.31 -9.74
C LEU A 41 -14.52 -6.08 -8.42
N GLU A 42 -15.16 -7.11 -7.87
CA GLU A 42 -15.84 -7.04 -6.57
C GLU A 42 -14.86 -6.68 -5.45
N SER A 43 -13.61 -7.14 -5.54
CA SER A 43 -12.57 -6.80 -4.57
C SER A 43 -12.23 -5.29 -4.50
N TYR A 44 -12.59 -4.49 -5.51
CA TYR A 44 -12.36 -3.05 -5.52
C TYR A 44 -13.04 -2.35 -4.33
N GLU A 45 -14.31 -2.64 -4.09
CA GLU A 45 -15.02 -2.03 -2.96
C GLU A 45 -14.40 -2.45 -1.62
N ALA A 46 -14.12 -3.74 -1.44
CA ALA A 46 -13.54 -4.26 -0.20
C ALA A 46 -12.18 -3.59 0.12
N GLU A 47 -11.34 -3.37 -0.89
CA GLU A 47 -10.03 -2.76 -0.75
C GLU A 47 -10.12 -1.24 -0.57
N ARG A 48 -10.80 -0.54 -1.48
CA ARG A 48 -10.72 0.92 -1.56
C ARG A 48 -11.61 1.62 -0.55
N ARG A 49 -12.76 1.04 -0.20
CA ARG A 49 -13.62 1.59 0.85
C ARG A 49 -12.93 1.63 2.22
N ALA A 50 -12.20 0.57 2.57
CA ALA A 50 -11.45 0.53 3.82
C ALA A 50 -10.37 1.62 3.87
N VAL A 51 -9.62 1.78 2.77
CA VAL A 51 -8.60 2.83 2.63
C VAL A 51 -9.23 4.23 2.64
N ALA A 52 -10.36 4.45 1.98
CA ALA A 52 -11.05 5.74 1.98
C ALA A 52 -11.51 6.13 3.39
N ILE A 53 -12.08 5.21 4.18
CA ILE A 53 -12.48 5.44 5.58
C ILE A 53 -11.25 5.81 6.42
N ARG A 54 -10.15 5.07 6.29
CA ARG A 54 -8.88 5.34 6.95
C ARG A 54 -8.37 6.75 6.62
N ASN A 55 -8.29 7.07 5.35
CA ASN A 55 -7.72 8.31 4.85
C ASN A 55 -8.58 9.54 5.19
N THR A 56 -9.90 9.44 5.10
CA THR A 56 -10.81 10.51 5.53
C THR A 56 -10.71 10.76 7.02
N GLY A 57 -10.50 9.71 7.83
CA GLY A 57 -10.26 9.84 9.27
C GLY A 57 -8.98 10.64 9.57
N TYR A 58 -7.90 10.39 8.87
CA TYR A 58 -6.65 11.16 9.03
C TYR A 58 -6.81 12.61 8.60
N ALA A 59 -7.39 12.86 7.42
CA ALA A 59 -7.64 14.21 6.93
C ALA A 59 -8.51 15.02 7.91
N ARG A 60 -9.54 14.37 8.49
CA ARG A 60 -10.39 14.97 9.53
C ARG A 60 -9.58 15.33 10.77
N ALA A 61 -8.76 14.41 11.28
CA ALA A 61 -7.95 14.65 12.47
C ALA A 61 -6.96 15.82 12.28
N PHE A 62 -6.38 15.97 11.09
CA PHE A 62 -5.50 17.10 10.78
C PHE A 62 -6.27 18.42 10.69
N ALA A 63 -7.44 18.44 10.07
CA ALA A 63 -8.30 19.63 10.04
C ALA A 63 -8.73 20.06 11.45
N ASP A 64 -9.16 19.10 12.28
CA ASP A 64 -9.55 19.34 13.67
C ASP A 64 -8.34 19.85 14.48
N SER A 65 -7.15 19.30 14.29
CA SER A 65 -5.92 19.78 14.94
C SER A 65 -5.60 21.23 14.58
N LEU A 66 -5.76 21.61 13.31
CA LEU A 66 -5.56 23.00 12.90
C LEU A 66 -6.58 23.93 13.54
N GLY A 67 -7.84 23.52 13.60
CA GLY A 67 -8.95 24.32 14.15
C GLY A 67 -8.98 24.42 15.67
N ASN A 68 -8.28 23.53 16.38
CA ASN A 68 -8.28 23.51 17.85
C ASN A 68 -7.33 24.51 18.51
N PHE A 69 -6.49 25.19 17.73
CA PHE A 69 -5.62 26.23 18.29
C PHE A 69 -6.42 27.47 18.62
N VAL A 70 -6.37 27.90 19.89
CA VAL A 70 -6.99 29.13 20.35
C VAL A 70 -5.95 30.24 20.40
N ALA A 71 -6.06 31.21 19.47
CA ALA A 71 -5.17 32.34 19.41
C ALA A 71 -5.41 33.27 20.64
N LYS A 72 -4.32 33.69 21.27
CA LYS A 72 -4.37 34.65 22.39
C LYS A 72 -4.19 36.07 21.86
N PRO A 73 -4.88 37.09 22.46
CA PRO A 73 -4.71 38.50 22.07
C PRO A 73 -3.28 39.00 22.17
N GLU A 74 -2.48 38.40 23.07
CA GLU A 74 -1.07 38.77 23.30
C GLU A 74 -0.17 38.46 22.11
N LEU A 75 -0.60 37.60 21.15
CA LEU A 75 0.17 37.26 19.93
C LEU A 75 0.58 38.54 19.14
N GLU A 76 -0.25 39.58 19.15
CA GLU A 76 -0.04 40.82 18.40
C GLU A 76 0.75 41.88 19.21
N GLN A 77 1.16 41.57 20.44
CA GLN A 77 1.85 42.49 21.31
C GLN A 77 3.36 42.34 21.28
N GLU A 78 4.09 43.45 21.24
CA GLU A 78 5.55 43.45 21.36
C GLU A 78 5.97 43.51 22.84
N THR A 79 5.62 42.46 23.59
CA THR A 79 5.90 42.31 25.03
C THR A 79 6.46 40.92 25.32
N PRO A 80 7.07 40.70 26.48
CA PRO A 80 7.50 39.35 26.89
C PRO A 80 6.36 38.33 26.87
N GLU A 81 5.15 38.71 27.22
CA GLU A 81 3.94 37.87 27.17
C GLU A 81 3.56 37.56 25.73
N GLY A 82 3.73 38.53 24.80
CA GLY A 82 3.56 38.34 23.37
C GLY A 82 4.59 37.38 22.79
N ASP A 83 5.85 37.48 23.20
CA ASP A 83 6.91 36.53 22.80
C ASP A 83 6.60 35.11 23.26
N ASP A 84 6.14 34.94 24.49
CA ASP A 84 5.71 33.64 25.00
C ASP A 84 4.49 33.09 24.24
N ALA A 85 3.51 33.91 23.94
CA ALA A 85 2.34 33.51 23.17
C ALA A 85 2.74 33.05 21.75
N ARG A 86 3.65 33.78 21.06
CA ARG A 86 4.19 33.41 19.75
C ARG A 86 4.98 32.12 19.82
N ARG A 87 5.80 31.91 20.84
CA ARG A 87 6.54 30.66 21.04
C ARG A 87 5.59 29.46 21.20
N ILE A 88 4.55 29.59 22.03
CA ILE A 88 3.54 28.55 22.23
C ILE A 88 2.80 28.24 20.92
N ALA A 89 2.40 29.26 20.17
CA ALA A 89 1.76 29.10 18.87
C ALA A 89 2.69 28.42 17.87
N GLY A 90 3.95 28.83 17.83
CA GLY A 90 4.98 28.24 16.97
C GLY A 90 5.20 26.75 17.26
N ASP A 91 5.30 26.38 18.53
CA ASP A 91 5.45 24.99 18.96
C ASP A 91 4.23 24.13 18.54
N TYR A 92 3.01 24.69 18.73
CA TYR A 92 1.78 24.03 18.33
C TYR A 92 1.73 23.77 16.82
N TYR A 93 1.93 24.84 16.02
CA TYR A 93 1.87 24.70 14.57
C TYR A 93 3.02 23.89 13.99
N ASN A 94 4.21 23.93 14.59
CA ASN A 94 5.31 23.06 14.19
C ASN A 94 4.98 21.57 14.42
N LYS A 95 4.36 21.25 15.57
CA LYS A 95 3.88 19.89 15.85
C LYS A 95 2.80 19.47 14.87
N HIS A 96 1.82 20.35 14.60
CA HIS A 96 0.76 20.12 13.63
C HIS A 96 1.34 19.89 12.22
N ALA A 97 2.20 20.77 11.72
CA ALA A 97 2.78 20.67 10.39
C ALA A 97 3.60 19.38 10.22
N ARG A 98 4.37 18.98 11.23
CA ARG A 98 5.10 17.71 11.19
C ARG A 98 4.16 16.51 11.10
N ALA A 99 3.03 16.54 11.80
CA ALA A 99 2.04 15.48 11.75
C ALA A 99 1.30 15.42 10.42
N GLU A 100 1.00 16.59 9.81
CA GLU A 100 0.25 16.68 8.56
C GLU A 100 1.10 16.39 7.31
N PHE A 101 2.39 16.78 7.31
CA PHE A 101 3.23 16.71 6.12
C PHE A 101 4.28 15.59 6.17
N ASN A 102 4.64 15.06 7.33
CA ASN A 102 5.47 13.86 7.45
C ASN A 102 4.59 12.63 7.62
N ILE A 103 4.01 12.15 6.53
CA ILE A 103 2.98 11.11 6.50
C ILE A 103 3.39 9.83 5.73
N PRO A 104 4.56 9.24 6.00
CA PRO A 104 5.00 8.05 5.27
C PRO A 104 4.06 6.85 5.46
N GLY A 105 3.43 6.72 6.62
CA GLY A 105 2.44 5.67 6.86
C GLY A 105 1.16 5.86 6.06
N PHE A 106 0.70 7.10 5.87
CA PHE A 106 -0.40 7.38 4.94
C PHE A 106 -0.01 7.00 3.51
N THR A 107 1.15 7.49 3.05
CA THR A 107 1.58 7.37 1.65
C THR A 107 1.92 5.93 1.24
N LEU A 108 2.54 5.16 2.13
CA LEU A 108 3.09 3.83 1.80
C LEU A 108 2.44 2.70 2.60
N GLY A 109 1.68 3.01 3.64
CA GLY A 109 1.17 2.03 4.61
C GLY A 109 -0.26 1.58 4.37
N ALA A 110 -0.92 2.00 3.28
CA ALA A 110 -2.25 1.49 2.93
C ALA A 110 -2.21 -0.02 2.69
N ARG A 111 -3.24 -0.73 3.17
CA ARG A 111 -3.32 -2.18 3.11
C ARG A 111 -4.71 -2.64 2.69
N TYR A 112 -4.74 -3.84 2.11
CA TYR A 112 -5.97 -4.51 1.67
C TYR A 112 -6.23 -5.77 2.49
N ASP A 113 -6.11 -5.64 3.82
CA ASP A 113 -6.35 -6.76 4.74
C ASP A 113 -7.79 -7.25 4.62
N GLY A 114 -7.97 -8.57 4.48
CA GLY A 114 -9.29 -9.17 4.29
C GLY A 114 -9.85 -9.10 2.86
N SER A 115 -9.10 -8.57 1.90
CA SER A 115 -9.48 -8.64 0.48
C SER A 115 -9.60 -10.09 0.02
N PRO A 116 -10.69 -10.46 -0.72
CA PRO A 116 -10.90 -11.83 -1.18
C PRO A 116 -9.83 -12.31 -2.17
N VAL A 117 -9.10 -11.39 -2.81
CA VAL A 117 -8.03 -11.68 -3.78
C VAL A 117 -6.62 -11.56 -3.18
N ILE A 118 -6.52 -11.43 -1.86
CA ILE A 118 -5.27 -11.48 -1.10
C ILE A 118 -5.23 -12.79 -0.31
N LEU A 119 -4.14 -13.53 -0.42
CA LEU A 119 -3.94 -14.76 0.32
C LEU A 119 -3.11 -14.47 1.58
N SER A 120 -3.79 -14.43 2.72
CA SER A 120 -3.12 -14.24 4.01
C SER A 120 -2.22 -15.45 4.33
N ASP A 121 -1.01 -15.16 4.80
CA ASP A 121 -0.07 -16.15 5.34
C ASP A 121 -0.17 -16.30 6.87
N GLY A 122 -1.16 -15.65 7.50
CA GLY A 122 -1.36 -15.62 8.95
C GLY A 122 -0.45 -14.63 9.69
N THR A 123 0.45 -13.94 8.99
CA THR A 123 1.26 -12.88 9.60
C THR A 123 0.38 -11.71 10.01
N GLN A 124 0.59 -11.21 11.23
CA GLN A 124 -0.09 -9.99 11.67
C GLN A 124 0.46 -8.79 10.91
N PRO A 125 -0.39 -7.94 10.33
CA PRO A 125 0.07 -6.74 9.66
C PRO A 125 0.75 -5.78 10.64
N PRO A 126 1.70 -4.95 10.17
CA PRO A 126 2.32 -3.93 11.01
C PRO A 126 1.28 -2.92 11.51
N PRO A 127 1.56 -2.23 12.65
CA PRO A 127 0.68 -1.18 13.15
C PRO A 127 0.46 -0.08 12.10
N ASP A 128 -0.78 0.40 12.00
CA ASP A 128 -1.14 1.52 11.13
C ASP A 128 -1.01 2.86 11.86
N GLY A 129 -0.56 3.86 11.12
CA GLY A 129 -0.48 5.24 11.59
C GLY A 129 0.00 6.16 10.48
N PRO A 130 -0.46 7.44 10.44
CA PRO A 130 -0.15 8.31 9.31
C PRO A 130 1.33 8.68 9.23
N ASN A 131 2.01 8.79 10.36
CA ASN A 131 3.36 9.35 10.47
C ASN A 131 4.47 8.29 10.54
N ILE A 132 4.13 7.00 10.52
CA ILE A 132 5.09 5.89 10.62
C ILE A 132 4.78 4.87 9.54
N TYR A 133 5.80 4.49 8.76
CA TYR A 133 5.73 3.39 7.81
C TYR A 133 6.63 2.24 8.27
N HIS A 134 6.06 1.05 8.30
CA HIS A 134 6.77 -0.18 8.59
C HIS A 134 6.85 -1.02 7.30
N PRO A 135 8.00 -1.07 6.61
CA PRO A 135 8.18 -1.92 5.45
C PRO A 135 7.89 -3.38 5.80
N SER A 136 7.01 -4.03 5.06
CA SER A 136 6.67 -5.42 5.28
C SER A 136 6.08 -6.03 4.02
N ALA A 137 6.48 -7.26 3.69
CA ALA A 137 5.88 -8.05 2.62
C ALA A 137 4.67 -8.89 3.09
N CYS A 138 4.10 -8.58 4.26
CA CYS A 138 2.84 -9.19 4.70
C CYS A 138 1.78 -8.98 3.62
N PRO A 139 1.10 -10.05 3.13
CA PRO A 139 0.11 -9.94 2.06
C PRO A 139 -0.96 -8.88 2.33
N GLY A 140 -1.36 -8.17 1.30
CA GLY A 140 -2.27 -7.01 1.38
C GLY A 140 -1.56 -5.66 1.51
N GLY A 141 -0.28 -5.63 1.86
CA GLY A 141 0.53 -4.42 1.91
C GLY A 141 1.28 -4.15 0.61
N ARG A 142 1.76 -2.92 0.46
CA ARG A 142 2.66 -2.55 -0.62
C ARG A 142 3.95 -3.39 -0.53
N ALA A 143 4.42 -3.93 -1.65
CA ALA A 143 5.70 -4.62 -1.74
C ALA A 143 6.82 -3.71 -1.21
N PRO A 144 7.59 -4.11 -0.19
CA PRO A 144 8.63 -3.25 0.37
C PRO A 144 9.75 -3.02 -0.66
N HIS A 145 10.26 -1.80 -0.69
CA HIS A 145 11.30 -1.38 -1.61
C HIS A 145 12.69 -1.70 -1.08
N LEU A 146 13.61 -2.03 -1.99
CA LEU A 146 15.04 -2.14 -1.74
C LEU A 146 15.82 -1.54 -2.91
N TRP A 147 16.90 -0.83 -2.63
CA TRP A 147 17.91 -0.50 -3.63
C TRP A 147 18.81 -1.72 -3.85
N LEU A 148 18.89 -2.18 -5.09
CA LEU A 148 19.69 -3.35 -5.45
C LEU A 148 21.18 -3.00 -5.48
N LYS A 149 22.05 -4.03 -5.47
CA LYS A 149 23.51 -3.85 -5.43
C LYS A 149 24.09 -3.07 -6.61
N ASP A 150 23.40 -3.06 -7.74
CA ASP A 150 23.76 -2.27 -8.93
C ASP A 150 23.25 -0.82 -8.88
N GLY A 151 22.56 -0.43 -7.81
CA GLY A 151 22.00 0.89 -7.61
C GLY A 151 20.63 1.11 -8.25
N SER A 152 20.05 0.10 -8.88
CA SER A 152 18.69 0.18 -9.43
C SER A 152 17.63 -0.02 -8.35
N SER A 153 16.42 0.49 -8.57
CA SER A 153 15.27 0.26 -7.70
C SER A 153 14.68 -1.13 -7.97
N LEU A 154 14.31 -1.86 -6.92
CA LEU A 154 13.55 -3.11 -7.08
C LEU A 154 12.32 -2.93 -7.97
N TYR A 155 11.64 -1.77 -7.87
CA TYR A 155 10.44 -1.48 -8.65
C TYR A 155 10.68 -1.30 -10.14
N ASP A 156 11.90 -0.89 -10.55
CA ASP A 156 12.27 -0.81 -11.97
C ASP A 156 12.31 -2.19 -12.64
N HIS A 157 12.43 -3.24 -11.83
CA HIS A 157 12.46 -4.62 -12.29
C HIS A 157 11.10 -5.32 -12.27
N PHE A 158 10.07 -4.76 -11.66
CA PHE A 158 8.73 -5.35 -11.70
C PHE A 158 8.18 -5.36 -13.14
N GLY A 159 7.32 -6.32 -13.43
CA GLY A 159 6.56 -6.34 -14.69
C GLY A 159 5.47 -5.27 -14.69
N PHE A 160 5.01 -4.90 -15.87
CA PHE A 160 3.84 -4.02 -16.02
C PHE A 160 2.56 -4.69 -15.50
N GLU A 161 2.47 -6.01 -15.66
CA GLU A 161 1.38 -6.84 -15.16
C GLU A 161 1.80 -7.52 -13.85
N TRP A 162 1.64 -8.82 -13.72
CA TRP A 162 2.00 -9.56 -12.52
C TRP A 162 3.49 -9.88 -12.46
N THR A 163 4.05 -9.88 -11.25
CA THR A 163 5.44 -10.31 -11.01
C THR A 163 5.48 -11.40 -9.95
N LEU A 164 6.11 -12.52 -10.26
CA LEU A 164 6.58 -13.48 -9.27
C LEU A 164 8.02 -13.16 -8.92
N LEU A 165 8.23 -12.61 -7.73
CA LEU A 165 9.56 -12.34 -7.19
C LEU A 165 10.11 -13.61 -6.58
N CYS A 166 11.24 -14.11 -7.13
CA CYS A 166 11.96 -15.27 -6.65
C CYS A 166 13.27 -14.81 -6.01
N MET A 167 13.41 -15.05 -4.72
CA MET A 167 14.57 -14.67 -3.94
C MET A 167 15.47 -15.88 -3.71
N GLY A 168 16.68 -15.85 -4.28
CA GLY A 168 17.58 -17.00 -4.30
C GLY A 168 17.23 -18.04 -5.38
N ASP A 169 17.32 -19.32 -5.01
CA ASP A 169 17.17 -20.45 -5.93
C ASP A 169 15.75 -21.07 -5.93
N ALA A 170 14.74 -20.31 -5.50
CA ALA A 170 13.37 -20.80 -5.43
C ALA A 170 12.84 -21.23 -6.80
N ASP A 171 12.18 -22.38 -6.84
CA ASP A 171 11.59 -22.93 -8.06
C ASP A 171 10.26 -22.23 -8.39
N ALA A 172 10.20 -21.58 -9.55
CA ALA A 172 9.03 -20.89 -10.07
C ALA A 172 8.20 -21.73 -11.04
N SER A 173 8.63 -22.92 -11.39
CA SER A 173 8.07 -23.71 -12.50
C SER A 173 6.57 -23.96 -12.37
N GLN A 174 6.07 -24.22 -11.17
CA GLN A 174 4.65 -24.41 -10.92
C GLN A 174 3.84 -23.12 -11.18
N PHE A 175 4.37 -21.96 -10.78
CA PHE A 175 3.73 -20.66 -11.06
C PHE A 175 3.76 -20.30 -12.53
N GLU A 176 4.88 -20.60 -13.23
CA GLU A 176 4.99 -20.39 -14.68
C GLU A 176 3.97 -21.26 -15.43
N ALA A 177 3.83 -22.54 -15.05
CA ALA A 177 2.86 -23.43 -15.63
C ALA A 177 1.41 -23.01 -15.35
N ALA A 178 1.09 -22.65 -14.10
CA ALA A 178 -0.24 -22.21 -13.71
C ALA A 178 -0.62 -20.87 -14.38
N ALA A 179 0.32 -19.92 -14.46
CA ALA A 179 0.11 -18.66 -15.17
C ALA A 179 -0.14 -18.87 -16.66
N ALA A 180 0.64 -19.75 -17.32
CA ALA A 180 0.44 -20.09 -18.72
C ALA A 180 -0.94 -20.72 -18.96
N ALA A 181 -1.36 -21.65 -18.11
CA ALA A 181 -2.68 -22.29 -18.19
C ALA A 181 -3.83 -21.27 -17.97
N ALA A 182 -3.63 -20.28 -17.12
CA ALA A 182 -4.60 -19.21 -16.86
C ALA A 182 -4.57 -18.06 -17.90
N GLY A 183 -3.60 -18.05 -18.81
CA GLY A 183 -3.35 -16.92 -19.72
C GLY A 183 -2.89 -15.65 -18.99
N LEU A 184 -2.36 -15.80 -17.76
CA LEU A 184 -1.91 -14.68 -16.94
C LEU A 184 -0.55 -14.16 -17.40
N PRO A 185 -0.39 -12.88 -17.74
CA PRO A 185 0.91 -12.30 -18.05
C PRO A 185 1.74 -12.16 -16.76
N LEU A 186 2.60 -13.15 -16.52
CA LEU A 186 3.45 -13.25 -15.33
C LEU A 186 4.92 -13.04 -15.71
N LYS A 187 5.56 -12.04 -15.12
CA LYS A 187 7.02 -11.87 -15.13
C LYS A 187 7.63 -12.62 -13.95
N VAL A 188 8.52 -13.57 -14.20
CA VAL A 188 9.35 -14.16 -13.14
C VAL A 188 10.62 -13.33 -12.99
N LEU A 189 10.77 -12.72 -11.83
CA LEU A 189 11.92 -11.87 -11.46
C LEU A 189 12.79 -12.60 -10.45
N ARG A 190 14.00 -12.98 -10.85
CA ARG A 190 14.95 -13.70 -9.99
C ARG A 190 16.01 -12.75 -9.47
N ILE A 191 16.12 -12.62 -8.15
CA ILE A 191 17.12 -11.77 -7.50
C ILE A 191 17.77 -12.56 -6.37
N VAL A 192 19.08 -12.72 -6.45
CA VAL A 192 19.88 -13.36 -5.40
C VAL A 192 20.41 -12.26 -4.47
N ASP A 193 19.64 -11.95 -3.45
CA ASP A 193 19.98 -10.95 -2.45
C ASP A 193 19.43 -11.36 -1.08
N THR A 194 20.30 -11.46 -0.07
CA THR A 194 19.91 -11.87 1.28
C THR A 194 19.11 -10.81 2.01
N GLU A 195 19.41 -9.53 1.80
CA GLU A 195 18.67 -8.43 2.41
C GLU A 195 17.23 -8.39 1.88
N LEU A 196 17.06 -8.61 0.57
CA LEU A 196 15.73 -8.72 -0.04
C LEU A 196 14.94 -9.90 0.53
N ARG A 197 15.59 -11.07 0.66
CA ARG A 197 14.97 -12.26 1.23
C ARG A 197 14.54 -12.04 2.69
N ASP A 198 15.40 -11.42 3.49
CA ASP A 198 15.11 -11.09 4.88
C ASP A 198 13.97 -10.07 5.00
N LEU A 199 13.93 -9.05 4.10
CA LEU A 199 12.87 -8.04 4.04
C LEU A 199 11.51 -8.64 3.68
N TYR A 200 11.48 -9.61 2.75
CA TYR A 200 10.26 -10.29 2.34
C TYR A 200 9.92 -11.48 3.24
N GLU A 201 10.88 -11.97 4.05
CA GLU A 201 10.74 -13.17 4.90
C GLU A 201 10.21 -14.38 4.13
N SER A 202 10.61 -14.54 2.88
CA SER A 202 10.06 -15.51 1.94
C SER A 202 11.01 -15.76 0.78
N ASP A 203 10.90 -16.90 0.14
CA ASP A 203 11.62 -17.22 -1.08
C ASP A 203 10.83 -16.84 -2.35
N LEU A 204 9.49 -16.79 -2.25
CA LEU A 204 8.61 -16.42 -3.34
C LEU A 204 7.55 -15.42 -2.89
N ALA A 205 7.29 -14.39 -3.72
CA ALA A 205 6.19 -13.46 -3.51
C ALA A 205 5.51 -13.12 -4.83
N LEU A 206 4.18 -13.17 -4.86
CA LEU A 206 3.37 -12.75 -6.01
C LEU A 206 2.95 -11.30 -5.83
N ILE A 207 3.40 -10.45 -6.75
CA ILE A 207 3.17 -9.00 -6.73
C ILE A 207 2.16 -8.64 -7.82
N ARG A 208 1.14 -7.88 -7.44
CA ARG A 208 0.08 -7.37 -8.31
C ARG A 208 0.58 -6.22 -9.20
N PRO A 209 -0.15 -5.86 -10.28
CA PRO A 209 0.17 -4.69 -11.11
C PRO A 209 0.24 -3.37 -10.34
N ASP A 210 -0.55 -3.22 -9.25
CA ASP A 210 -0.53 -2.07 -8.34
C ASP A 210 0.53 -2.16 -7.23
N GLN A 211 1.51 -3.06 -7.38
CA GLN A 211 2.64 -3.25 -6.46
C GLN A 211 2.25 -3.74 -5.05
N VAL A 212 1.08 -4.35 -4.91
CA VAL A 212 0.65 -4.98 -3.66
C VAL A 212 1.03 -6.45 -3.64
N VAL A 213 1.49 -6.94 -2.49
CA VAL A 213 1.77 -8.37 -2.28
C VAL A 213 0.45 -9.13 -2.19
N ALA A 214 0.14 -9.93 -3.21
CA ALA A 214 -1.05 -10.79 -3.20
C ALA A 214 -0.85 -12.04 -2.36
N TRP A 215 0.38 -12.56 -2.35
CA TRP A 215 0.77 -13.78 -1.66
C TRP A 215 2.30 -13.81 -1.48
N ARG A 216 2.75 -14.49 -0.45
CA ARG A 216 4.16 -14.93 -0.29
C ARG A 216 4.22 -16.33 0.30
N ASP A 217 5.30 -17.06 0.01
CA ASP A 217 5.53 -18.38 0.57
C ASP A 217 6.12 -18.28 1.99
N LYS A 218 5.36 -18.69 2.98
CA LYS A 218 5.77 -18.85 4.38
C LYS A 218 5.85 -20.32 4.79
N GLY A 219 6.14 -21.20 3.82
CA GLY A 219 6.16 -22.65 4.04
C GLY A 219 4.78 -23.30 4.01
N SER A 220 3.75 -22.59 3.59
CA SER A 220 2.43 -23.17 3.31
C SER A 220 2.47 -23.87 1.96
N ARG A 221 2.08 -25.14 1.92
CA ARG A 221 1.98 -25.91 0.66
C ARG A 221 0.68 -25.56 -0.08
N ILE A 222 0.55 -24.31 -0.52
CA ILE A 222 -0.57 -23.90 -1.38
C ILE A 222 -0.13 -24.10 -2.82
N GLU A 223 -0.90 -24.85 -3.61
CA GLU A 223 -0.63 -25.06 -5.02
C GLU A 223 -0.69 -23.74 -5.81
N ALA A 224 0.20 -23.58 -6.77
CA ALA A 224 0.37 -22.33 -7.53
C ALA A 224 -0.89 -21.95 -8.33
N ASP A 225 -1.63 -22.93 -8.86
CA ASP A 225 -2.90 -22.71 -9.57
C ASP A 225 -3.96 -22.09 -8.64
N ARG A 226 -4.03 -22.56 -7.39
CA ARG A 226 -4.92 -21.98 -6.37
C ARG A 226 -4.54 -20.55 -6.02
N VAL A 227 -3.25 -20.26 -5.86
CA VAL A 227 -2.76 -18.90 -5.61
C VAL A 227 -3.15 -17.97 -6.74
N ILE A 228 -2.89 -18.38 -8.00
CA ILE A 228 -3.22 -17.58 -9.18
C ILE A 228 -4.74 -17.41 -9.33
N ALA A 229 -5.52 -18.47 -9.17
CA ALA A 229 -6.97 -18.38 -9.27
C ALA A 229 -7.54 -17.38 -8.25
N GLN A 230 -7.18 -17.49 -6.98
CA GLN A 230 -7.65 -16.57 -5.95
C GLN A 230 -7.18 -15.15 -6.23
N ALA A 231 -5.89 -14.93 -6.52
CA ALA A 231 -5.34 -13.60 -6.76
C ALA A 231 -5.96 -12.89 -7.98
N THR A 232 -6.45 -13.65 -8.96
CA THR A 232 -7.13 -13.14 -10.16
C THR A 232 -8.65 -13.18 -10.07
N GLY A 233 -9.22 -13.57 -8.93
CA GLY A 233 -10.68 -13.64 -8.73
C GLY A 233 -11.37 -14.70 -9.61
N ARG A 234 -10.67 -15.76 -9.99
CA ARG A 234 -11.22 -16.90 -10.77
C ARG A 234 -11.65 -18.03 -9.83
N SER A 235 -12.67 -18.75 -10.21
CA SER A 235 -12.98 -20.03 -9.60
C SER A 235 -12.00 -21.11 -10.12
N LEU A 236 -11.61 -22.06 -9.26
CA LEU A 236 -10.85 -23.25 -9.63
C LEU A 236 -11.73 -24.21 -10.42
#